data_794624dd22f7e00305b453db25ad6121
#
_entry.id   794624dd22f7e00305b453db25ad6121
#
_cell.length_a   1.000
_cell.length_b   1.000
_cell.length_c   1.000
_cell.angle_alpha   90.00
_cell.angle_beta   90.00
_cell.angle_gamma   90.00
#
_symmetry.space_group_name_H-M   'P 1'
#
loop_
_entity.id
_entity.type
_entity.pdbx_description
1 polymer ?
#
loop_
_entity_poly.entity_id
_entity_poly.type
_entity_poly.pdbx_seq_one_letter_code
_entity_poly.pdbx_strand_id
1 'polypeptide(L)'
;ALSSAASDVYKRQIYDRYQIPIMIVENGLGAVDQLTEDGKIHDDYRIEYMRRHIEQMKEAIHDGVDLIGYTCWGCTDLVSASTGEFKKRYGLIYVNKNDDGTGDFSRIRKDSFYWYKKVIESCGEEL
;
A
#
# COMPACT_ATOMS: atom_id res chain seq x y z
N ALA A 1 -5.17 -7.98 10.05
CA ALA A 1 -6.37 -7.46 10.73
C ALA A 1 -5.99 -6.58 11.93
N LEU A 2 -5.07 -7.04 12.77
CA LEU A 2 -4.61 -6.26 13.94
C LEU A 2 -3.84 -4.98 13.56
N SER A 3 -3.18 -4.95 12.42
CA SER A 3 -2.35 -3.81 12.02
C SER A 3 -3.17 -2.61 11.53
N SER A 4 -4.31 -2.83 10.86
CA SER A 4 -5.18 -1.73 10.42
C SER A 4 -5.91 -1.06 11.58
N ALA A 5 -6.47 -1.84 12.52
CA ALA A 5 -7.10 -1.32 13.72
C ALA A 5 -6.09 -0.58 14.63
N ALA A 6 -4.87 -1.11 14.80
CA ALA A 6 -3.81 -0.41 15.52
C ALA A 6 -3.44 0.93 14.86
N SER A 7 -3.37 0.96 13.53
CA SER A 7 -3.10 2.19 12.78
C SER A 7 -4.16 3.27 13.02
N ASP A 8 -5.44 2.91 13.14
CA ASP A 8 -6.52 3.82 13.47
C ASP A 8 -6.37 4.40 14.89
N VAL A 9 -6.11 3.55 15.87
CA VAL A 9 -5.89 3.97 17.27
C VAL A 9 -4.73 4.97 17.36
N TYR A 10 -3.60 4.74 16.69
CA TYR A 10 -2.47 5.66 16.69
C TYR A 10 -2.82 7.03 16.09
N LYS A 11 -3.57 7.09 14.99
CA LYS A 11 -3.98 8.36 14.38
C LYS A 11 -4.82 9.19 15.33
N ARG A 12 -5.82 8.58 16.00
CA ARG A 12 -6.65 9.25 16.99
C ARG A 12 -5.84 9.72 18.18
N GLN A 13 -4.96 8.88 18.74
CA GLN A 13 -4.12 9.23 19.88
C GLN A 13 -3.16 10.39 19.56
N ILE A 14 -2.53 10.39 18.38
CA ILE A 14 -1.65 11.48 17.95
C ILE A 14 -2.45 12.76 17.77
N TYR A 15 -3.60 12.68 17.10
CA TYR A 15 -4.44 13.85 16.88
C TYR A 15 -4.99 14.41 18.19
N ASP A 16 -5.50 13.57 19.08
CA ASP A 16 -5.99 13.98 20.39
C ASP A 16 -4.93 14.69 21.23
N ARG A 17 -3.69 14.25 21.12
CA ARG A 17 -2.58 14.82 21.88
C ARG A 17 -2.06 16.14 21.30
N TYR A 18 -1.95 16.27 19.99
CA TYR A 18 -1.24 17.38 19.37
C TYR A 18 -2.16 18.36 18.65
N GLN A 19 -3.38 17.96 18.27
CA GLN A 19 -4.37 18.78 17.56
C GLN A 19 -3.81 19.48 16.31
N ILE A 20 -2.98 18.76 15.54
CA ILE A 20 -2.36 19.23 14.29
C ILE A 20 -2.73 18.27 13.15
N PRO A 21 -2.77 18.77 11.89
CA PRO A 21 -3.00 17.91 10.72
C PRO A 21 -2.01 16.74 10.66
N ILE A 22 -2.49 15.57 10.24
CA ILE A 22 -1.71 14.34 10.13
C ILE A 22 -1.61 13.94 8.67
N MET A 23 -0.44 13.47 8.23
CA MET A 23 -0.23 12.83 6.95
C MET A 23 0.44 11.47 7.14
N ILE A 24 -0.11 10.43 6.48
CA ILE A 24 0.54 9.13 6.39
C ILE A 24 1.50 9.16 5.21
N VAL A 25 2.79 9.21 5.49
CA VAL A 25 3.84 9.36 4.48
C VAL A 25 4.34 8.04 3.92
N GLU A 26 4.09 6.93 4.63
CA GLU A 26 4.46 5.58 4.22
C GLU A 26 3.48 4.54 4.76
N ASN A 27 2.96 3.69 3.88
CA ASN A 27 2.19 2.51 4.26
C ASN A 27 2.22 1.50 3.11
N GLY A 28 2.58 0.24 3.36
CA GLY A 28 2.64 -0.76 2.30
C GLY A 28 2.83 -2.17 2.82
N LEU A 29 2.52 -3.14 1.97
CA LEU A 29 2.65 -4.57 2.23
C LEU A 29 3.73 -5.18 1.35
N GLY A 30 4.80 -5.67 1.98
CA GLY A 30 5.81 -6.49 1.31
C GLY A 30 5.35 -7.94 1.23
N ALA A 31 5.26 -8.48 0.02
CA ALA A 31 4.84 -9.85 -0.25
C ALA A 31 5.62 -10.47 -1.41
N VAL A 32 5.52 -11.79 -1.54
CA VAL A 32 6.08 -12.52 -2.67
C VAL A 32 5.03 -12.58 -3.76
N ASP A 33 5.19 -11.74 -4.77
CA ASP A 33 4.30 -11.72 -5.93
C ASP A 33 4.68 -12.83 -6.91
N GLN A 34 3.69 -13.39 -7.59
CA GLN A 34 3.87 -14.42 -8.60
C GLN A 34 3.43 -13.90 -9.98
N LEU A 35 4.32 -14.01 -10.96
CA LEU A 35 3.94 -13.81 -12.36
C LEU A 35 3.19 -15.06 -12.83
N THR A 36 1.94 -14.89 -13.23
CA THR A 36 1.07 -15.98 -13.71
C THR A 36 1.29 -16.25 -15.20
N GLU A 37 0.78 -17.38 -15.69
CA GLU A 37 0.94 -17.80 -17.10
C GLU A 37 0.35 -16.79 -18.11
N ASP A 38 -0.67 -16.02 -17.69
CA ASP A 38 -1.27 -14.95 -18.49
C ASP A 38 -0.44 -13.65 -18.50
N GLY A 39 0.73 -13.65 -17.86
CA GLY A 39 1.64 -12.51 -17.81
C GLY A 39 1.20 -11.39 -16.85
N LYS A 40 0.40 -11.71 -15.85
CA LYS A 40 -0.13 -10.77 -14.86
C LYS A 40 0.36 -11.05 -13.44
N ILE A 41 0.11 -10.11 -12.57
CA ILE A 41 0.30 -10.24 -11.11
C ILE A 41 -1.03 -9.97 -10.45
N HIS A 42 -1.64 -11.03 -9.91
CA HIS A 42 -2.89 -10.96 -9.15
C HIS A 42 -2.57 -10.81 -7.67
N ASP A 43 -2.63 -9.60 -7.18
CA ASP A 43 -2.23 -9.24 -5.82
C ASP A 43 -3.39 -8.74 -4.94
N ASP A 44 -4.49 -9.51 -4.92
CA ASP A 44 -5.70 -9.21 -4.15
C ASP A 44 -5.41 -9.01 -2.66
N TYR A 45 -4.41 -9.71 -2.12
CA TYR A 45 -3.96 -9.54 -0.74
C TYR A 45 -3.41 -8.11 -0.47
N ARG A 46 -2.79 -7.45 -1.48
CA ARG A 46 -2.33 -6.07 -1.38
C ARG A 46 -3.50 -5.11 -1.48
N ILE A 47 -4.44 -5.38 -2.38
CA ILE A 47 -5.69 -4.62 -2.50
C ILE A 47 -6.44 -4.64 -1.17
N GLU A 48 -6.64 -5.81 -0.59
CA GLU A 48 -7.34 -5.97 0.68
C GLU A 48 -6.61 -5.27 1.84
N TYR A 49 -5.28 -5.36 1.88
CA TYR A 49 -4.48 -4.63 2.87
C TYR A 49 -4.71 -3.12 2.77
N MET A 50 -4.60 -2.55 1.58
CA MET A 50 -4.78 -1.11 1.35
C MET A 50 -6.23 -0.68 1.61
N ARG A 51 -7.21 -1.46 1.17
CA ARG A 51 -8.64 -1.21 1.42
C ARG A 51 -8.92 -1.02 2.90
N ARG A 52 -8.50 -1.98 3.73
CA ARG A 52 -8.70 -1.91 5.18
C ARG A 52 -8.05 -0.68 5.81
N HIS A 53 -6.89 -0.27 5.32
CA HIS A 53 -6.24 0.94 5.84
C HIS A 53 -7.00 2.20 5.44
N ILE A 54 -7.50 2.28 4.21
CA ILE A 54 -8.28 3.41 3.72
C ILE A 54 -9.64 3.49 4.45
N GLU A 55 -10.32 2.37 4.68
CA GLU A 55 -11.54 2.31 5.49
C GLU A 55 -11.28 2.89 6.90
N GLN A 56 -10.19 2.50 7.55
CA GLN A 56 -9.83 3.03 8.86
C GLN A 56 -9.43 4.52 8.82
N MET A 57 -8.93 5.01 7.70
CA MET A 57 -8.71 6.46 7.51
C MET A 57 -10.04 7.21 7.39
N LYS A 58 -11.01 6.67 6.63
CA LYS A 58 -12.36 7.25 6.53
C LYS A 58 -13.03 7.34 7.90
N GLU A 59 -12.94 6.29 8.70
CA GLU A 59 -13.45 6.29 10.08
C GLU A 59 -12.77 7.34 10.96
N ALA A 60 -11.44 7.45 10.90
CA ALA A 60 -10.70 8.45 11.66
C ALA A 60 -11.11 9.89 11.27
N ILE A 61 -11.28 10.16 9.97
CA ILE A 61 -11.77 11.45 9.47
C ILE A 61 -13.19 11.73 9.96
N HIS A 62 -14.07 10.72 9.89
CA HIS A 62 -15.44 10.84 10.39
C HIS A 62 -15.48 11.20 11.89
N ASP A 63 -14.53 10.70 12.67
CA ASP A 63 -14.39 11.01 14.09
C ASP A 63 -13.63 12.32 14.38
N GLY A 64 -13.36 13.12 13.34
CA GLY A 64 -12.82 14.47 13.48
C GLY A 64 -11.30 14.57 13.42
N VAL A 65 -10.58 13.51 13.05
CA VAL A 65 -9.13 13.59 12.80
C VAL A 65 -8.85 14.37 11.52
N ASP A 66 -8.04 15.41 11.60
CA ASP A 66 -7.59 16.16 10.42
C ASP A 66 -6.48 15.40 9.68
N LEU A 67 -6.89 14.42 8.88
CA LEU A 67 -6.01 13.60 8.05
C LEU A 67 -5.93 14.19 6.64
N ILE A 68 -4.81 14.83 6.31
CA ILE A 68 -4.62 15.60 5.08
C ILE A 68 -4.03 14.80 3.91
N GLY A 69 -3.55 13.59 4.14
CA GLY A 69 -2.98 12.81 3.04
C GLY A 69 -2.53 11.40 3.44
N TYR A 70 -2.38 10.60 2.39
CA TYR A 70 -1.89 9.22 2.46
C TYR A 70 -1.00 8.93 1.25
N THR A 71 0.16 8.34 1.49
CA THR A 71 1.02 7.81 0.45
C THR A 71 1.35 6.35 0.72
N CYS A 72 1.25 5.52 -0.32
CA CYS A 72 1.65 4.13 -0.22
C CYS A 72 3.16 3.98 -0.42
N TRP A 73 3.74 2.98 0.25
CA TRP A 73 5.16 2.64 0.10
C TRP A 73 5.41 1.88 -1.20
N GLY A 74 6.19 2.51 -2.09
CA GLY A 74 6.65 1.89 -3.33
C GLY A 74 5.64 1.97 -4.47
N CYS A 75 5.85 2.86 -5.44
CA CYS A 75 5.11 2.82 -6.71
C CYS A 75 5.54 1.62 -7.55
N THR A 76 6.84 1.36 -7.63
CA THR A 76 7.44 0.19 -8.29
C THR A 76 8.09 -0.71 -7.25
N ASP A 77 8.24 -2.01 -7.57
CA ASP A 77 9.00 -2.92 -6.73
C ASP A 77 10.42 -2.41 -6.53
N LEU A 78 10.91 -2.59 -5.32
CA LEU A 78 12.21 -2.13 -4.86
C LEU A 78 12.84 -3.20 -3.95
N VAL A 79 14.12 -3.06 -3.68
CA VAL A 79 14.80 -3.89 -2.68
C VAL A 79 14.27 -3.54 -1.30
N SER A 80 13.80 -4.55 -0.57
CA SER A 80 13.33 -4.37 0.80
C SER A 80 14.45 -3.84 1.69
N ALA A 81 14.26 -2.68 2.28
CA ALA A 81 15.25 -2.05 3.17
C ALA A 81 15.53 -2.90 4.42
N SER A 82 14.53 -3.65 4.90
CA SER A 82 14.66 -4.46 6.12
C SER A 82 15.33 -5.82 5.90
N THR A 83 15.19 -6.41 4.70
CA THR A 83 15.68 -7.76 4.42
C THR A 83 16.73 -7.84 3.32
N GLY A 84 16.92 -6.76 2.55
CA GLY A 84 17.85 -6.73 1.42
C GLY A 84 17.41 -7.60 0.22
N GLU A 85 16.13 -7.96 0.15
CA GLU A 85 15.60 -8.90 -0.83
C GLU A 85 14.70 -8.22 -1.85
N PHE A 86 14.82 -8.61 -3.11
CA PHE A 86 13.91 -8.20 -4.19
C PHE A 86 12.59 -8.98 -4.16
N LYS A 87 12.61 -10.24 -3.74
CA LYS A 87 11.42 -11.10 -3.70
C LYS A 87 10.32 -10.56 -2.78
N LYS A 88 10.67 -9.77 -1.76
CA LYS A 88 9.72 -9.08 -0.89
C LYS A 88 9.27 -7.78 -1.54
N ARG A 89 8.27 -7.86 -2.40
CA ARG A 89 7.81 -6.80 -3.28
C ARG A 89 6.76 -5.93 -2.61
N TYR A 90 6.88 -4.61 -2.76
CA TYR A 90 5.97 -3.62 -2.18
C TYR A 90 5.17 -2.85 -3.23
N GLY A 91 5.68 -2.77 -4.45
CA GLY A 91 5.17 -1.88 -5.48
C GLY A 91 3.80 -2.28 -6.02
N LEU A 92 3.15 -1.33 -6.67
CA LEU A 92 1.97 -1.54 -7.52
C LEU A 92 2.37 -1.93 -8.95
N ILE A 93 3.64 -1.75 -9.28
CA ILE A 93 4.26 -2.15 -10.55
C ILE A 93 5.33 -3.20 -10.23
N TYR A 94 5.14 -4.40 -10.77
CA TYR A 94 6.11 -5.48 -10.68
C TYR A 94 7.35 -5.16 -11.50
N VAL A 95 8.52 -5.46 -10.94
CA VAL A 95 9.80 -5.40 -11.64
C VAL A 95 10.37 -6.80 -11.75
N ASN A 96 10.60 -7.28 -12.97
CA ASN A 96 11.18 -8.59 -13.22
C ASN A 96 12.67 -8.60 -12.88
N LYS A 97 12.96 -8.72 -11.59
CA LYS A 97 14.30 -8.88 -11.02
C LYS A 97 14.23 -9.79 -9.82
N ASN A 98 15.14 -10.73 -9.73
CA ASN A 98 15.23 -11.73 -8.67
C ASN A 98 16.52 -11.56 -7.85
N ASP A 99 16.53 -12.12 -6.66
CA ASP A 99 17.67 -12.04 -5.73
C ASP A 99 18.91 -12.77 -6.24
N ASP A 100 18.75 -13.77 -7.11
CA ASP A 100 19.84 -14.50 -7.77
C ASP A 100 20.50 -13.72 -8.94
N GLY A 101 20.04 -12.50 -9.18
CA GLY A 101 20.54 -11.65 -10.26
C GLY A 101 19.83 -11.84 -11.61
N THR A 102 18.91 -12.80 -11.74
CA THR A 102 18.13 -12.99 -12.97
C THR A 102 17.05 -11.92 -13.14
N GLY A 103 16.45 -11.86 -14.33
CA GLY A 103 15.41 -10.90 -14.70
C GLY A 103 15.94 -9.79 -15.61
N ASP A 104 15.04 -9.23 -16.40
CA ASP A 104 15.32 -8.25 -17.47
C ASP A 104 14.87 -6.82 -17.10
N PHE A 105 14.44 -6.61 -15.86
CA PHE A 105 13.87 -5.36 -15.37
C PHE A 105 12.60 -4.88 -16.09
N SER A 106 11.94 -5.74 -16.85
CA SER A 106 10.61 -5.42 -17.40
C SER A 106 9.62 -5.10 -16.30
N ARG A 107 8.64 -4.26 -16.62
CA ARG A 107 7.66 -3.75 -15.65
C ARG A 107 6.26 -4.15 -16.06
N ILE A 108 5.51 -4.68 -15.10
CA ILE A 108 4.12 -5.12 -15.27
C ILE A 108 3.26 -4.43 -14.21
N ARG A 109 2.19 -3.76 -14.63
CA ARG A 109 1.21 -3.20 -13.70
C ARG A 109 0.44 -4.35 -13.05
N LYS A 110 0.40 -4.36 -11.72
CA LYS A 110 -0.34 -5.35 -10.93
C LYS A 110 -1.84 -5.01 -10.88
N ASP A 111 -2.67 -5.92 -10.41
CA ASP A 111 -4.10 -5.65 -10.22
C ASP A 111 -4.33 -4.51 -9.22
N SER A 112 -3.51 -4.44 -8.17
CA SER A 112 -3.52 -3.33 -7.22
C SER A 112 -3.26 -1.96 -7.86
N PHE A 113 -2.49 -1.87 -8.94
CA PHE A 113 -2.27 -0.62 -9.67
C PHE A 113 -3.59 -0.06 -10.23
N TYR A 114 -4.38 -0.91 -10.87
CA TYR A 114 -5.65 -0.50 -11.48
C TYR A 114 -6.72 -0.20 -10.42
N TRP A 115 -6.74 -0.99 -9.35
CA TRP A 115 -7.63 -0.75 -8.22
C TRP A 115 -7.30 0.59 -7.54
N TYR A 116 -6.02 0.83 -7.20
CA TYR A 116 -5.63 2.06 -6.51
C TYR A 116 -5.81 3.32 -7.38
N LYS A 117 -5.64 3.17 -8.71
CA LYS A 117 -5.98 4.25 -9.64
C LYS A 117 -7.44 4.70 -9.48
N LYS A 118 -8.40 3.75 -9.41
CA LYS A 118 -9.82 4.05 -9.18
C LYS A 118 -10.07 4.71 -7.82
N VAL A 119 -9.39 4.21 -6.78
CA VAL A 119 -9.47 4.81 -5.44
C VAL A 119 -9.07 6.28 -5.48
N ILE A 120 -7.97 6.61 -6.17
CA ILE A 120 -7.50 8.00 -6.32
C ILE A 120 -8.50 8.83 -7.14
N GLU A 121 -8.96 8.33 -8.27
CA GLU A 121 -9.89 9.02 -9.16
C GLU A 121 -11.25 9.30 -8.50
N SER A 122 -11.69 8.43 -7.59
CA SER A 122 -12.92 8.58 -6.81
C SER A 122 -12.73 9.31 -5.47
N CYS A 123 -11.52 9.82 -5.17
CA CYS A 123 -11.20 10.39 -3.85
C CYS A 123 -11.51 9.43 -2.69
N GLY A 124 -11.32 8.13 -2.89
CA GLY A 124 -11.54 7.09 -1.89
C GLY A 124 -12.98 6.59 -1.77
N GLU A 125 -13.90 7.00 -2.64
CA GLU A 125 -15.29 6.53 -2.58
C GLU A 125 -15.44 5.10 -3.12
N GLU A 126 -14.67 4.71 -4.13
CA GLU A 126 -14.65 3.37 -4.71
C GLU A 126 -13.46 2.56 -4.15
N LEU A 127 -13.75 1.60 -3.25
CA LEU A 127 -12.77 0.73 -2.61
C LEU A 127 -12.90 -0.74 -3.03
#